data_ef92278bf187f54dca59da04ab700fb0
#
_entry.id   ef92278bf187f54dca59da04ab700fb0
#
_cell.length_a   1.000
_cell.length_b   1.000
_cell.length_c   1.000
_cell.angle_alpha   90.00
_cell.angle_beta   90.00
_cell.angle_gamma   90.00
#
_symmetry.space_group_name_H-M   'P 1'
#
loop_
_entity.id
_entity.type
_entity.pdbx_description
1 polymer ?
#
loop_
_entity_poly.entity_id
_entity_poly.type
_entity_poly.pdbx_seq_one_letter_code
_entity_poly.pdbx_strand_id
1 'polypeptide(L)'
;MHQSIDKKNKIILYMVFLVLLSTTSGKLLEKQKKYTLKINNIKVFGLSVDKNLEIHNDLNSIFYQNIFLLGKEEINKIINKHNIIEEYNIKKTYPSTLNIEIKPAKFLAKISNHNDLIVGSNGKLISGEQSDKILPYIFGKFNSEKFLEFRENIELSKFNFVDFKAVYFFPSNRWDIVTADNVLIKLPEKSVSKSLNIAHKIITNTQFKNKNVIDLRIKNHLIIK
;
A
#
# COMPACT_ATOMS: atom_id res chain seq x y z
N MET A 1 21.12 69.07 -7.43
CA MET A 1 20.19 69.25 -8.56
C MET A 1 19.83 67.84 -9.11
N HIS A 2 18.74 67.26 -8.69
CA HIS A 2 18.27 66.02 -9.27
C HIS A 2 17.40 66.35 -10.49
N GLN A 3 17.93 66.12 -11.68
CA GLN A 3 17.11 66.18 -12.88
C GLN A 3 16.12 65.05 -12.87
N SER A 4 14.83 65.31 -12.69
CA SER A 4 13.79 64.33 -12.84
C SER A 4 13.69 63.94 -14.32
N ILE A 5 13.98 62.69 -14.61
CA ILE A 5 13.84 62.10 -15.94
C ILE A 5 12.38 62.28 -16.38
N ASP A 6 12.16 62.97 -17.52
CA ASP A 6 10.85 63.21 -18.07
C ASP A 6 10.05 61.93 -18.28
N LYS A 7 8.74 61.95 -18.04
CA LYS A 7 7.86 60.75 -18.13
C LYS A 7 8.02 60.00 -19.45
N LYS A 8 8.20 60.74 -20.57
CA LYS A 8 8.44 60.12 -21.89
C LYS A 8 9.75 59.34 -21.94
N ASN A 9 10.81 59.81 -21.34
CA ASN A 9 12.11 59.14 -21.33
C ASN A 9 12.11 57.92 -20.43
N LYS A 10 11.33 57.92 -19.34
CA LYS A 10 11.11 56.71 -18.52
C LYS A 10 10.38 55.60 -19.28
N ILE A 11 9.34 55.96 -20.05
CA ILE A 11 8.59 54.98 -20.85
C ILE A 11 9.50 54.39 -21.94
N ILE A 12 10.31 55.22 -22.61
CA ILE A 12 11.27 54.73 -23.61
C ILE A 12 12.30 53.83 -22.96
N LEU A 13 12.81 54.16 -21.78
CA LEU A 13 13.76 53.33 -21.03
C LEU A 13 13.16 51.96 -20.69
N TYR A 14 11.89 51.92 -20.24
CA TYR A 14 11.20 50.64 -19.95
C TYR A 14 10.96 49.83 -21.21
N MET A 15 10.61 50.46 -22.32
CA MET A 15 10.44 49.77 -23.61
C MET A 15 11.76 49.16 -24.10
N VAL A 16 12.87 49.92 -24.02
CA VAL A 16 14.21 49.43 -24.37
C VAL A 16 14.61 48.25 -23.46
N PHE A 17 14.33 48.35 -22.16
CA PHE A 17 14.62 47.28 -21.20
C PHE A 17 13.80 46.03 -21.48
N LEU A 18 12.52 46.19 -21.86
CA LEU A 18 11.63 45.10 -22.23
C LEU A 18 12.09 44.41 -23.52
N VAL A 19 12.51 45.17 -24.52
CA VAL A 19 13.10 44.63 -25.76
C VAL A 19 14.42 43.89 -25.46
N LEU A 20 15.29 44.44 -24.63
CA LEU A 20 16.54 43.78 -24.20
C LEU A 20 16.27 42.49 -23.47
N LEU A 21 15.28 42.43 -22.58
CA LEU A 21 14.86 41.21 -21.91
C LEU A 21 14.25 40.19 -22.87
N SER A 22 13.52 40.64 -23.91
CA SER A 22 12.91 39.74 -24.89
C SER A 22 13.92 39.22 -25.94
N THR A 23 15.04 39.89 -26.15
CA THR A 23 16.10 39.47 -27.09
C THR A 23 17.14 38.53 -26.44
N THR A 24 17.10 38.30 -25.12
CA THR A 24 17.93 37.25 -24.53
C THR A 24 17.53 35.92 -25.14
N SER A 25 18.36 35.44 -26.02
CA SER A 25 18.13 34.38 -26.99
C SER A 25 17.56 33.10 -26.34
N GLY A 26 16.33 32.77 -26.70
CA GLY A 26 15.67 31.51 -26.28
C GLY A 26 16.44 30.25 -26.59
N LYS A 27 17.42 30.28 -27.49
CA LYS A 27 18.26 29.11 -27.85
C LYS A 27 19.15 28.59 -26.73
N LEU A 28 19.70 29.43 -25.88
CA LEU A 28 20.48 29.00 -24.71
C LEU A 28 19.57 28.48 -23.60
N LEU A 29 18.41 29.10 -23.41
CA LEU A 29 17.41 28.68 -22.45
C LEU A 29 16.71 27.35 -22.88
N GLU A 30 16.45 27.15 -24.17
CA GLU A 30 15.91 25.89 -24.68
C GLU A 30 16.88 24.75 -24.51
N LYS A 31 18.17 24.93 -24.76
CA LYS A 31 19.17 23.88 -24.58
C LYS A 31 19.34 23.51 -23.10
N GLN A 32 19.34 24.46 -22.20
CA GLN A 32 19.36 24.19 -20.75
C GLN A 32 18.03 23.63 -20.24
N LYS A 33 16.86 24.10 -20.66
CA LYS A 33 15.56 23.55 -20.29
C LYS A 33 15.42 22.12 -20.71
N LYS A 34 15.94 21.71 -21.87
CA LYS A 34 15.86 20.34 -22.36
C LYS A 34 16.59 19.33 -21.48
N TYR A 35 17.63 19.76 -20.75
CA TYR A 35 18.41 18.89 -19.85
C TYR A 35 18.00 19.01 -18.38
N THR A 36 17.53 20.15 -17.94
CA THR A 36 17.20 20.42 -16.53
C THR A 36 15.87 19.84 -16.07
N LEU A 37 14.98 19.48 -17.01
CA LEU A 37 13.65 18.94 -16.70
C LEU A 37 13.55 17.41 -16.86
N LYS A 38 14.67 16.76 -17.20
CA LYS A 38 14.74 15.30 -17.29
C LYS A 38 15.01 14.70 -15.93
N ILE A 39 14.37 13.58 -15.65
CA ILE A 39 14.60 12.81 -14.42
C ILE A 39 15.99 12.20 -14.50
N ASN A 40 16.89 12.65 -13.64
CA ASN A 40 18.27 12.16 -13.52
C ASN A 40 18.51 11.41 -12.22
N ASN A 41 17.59 11.53 -11.25
CA ASN A 41 17.71 10.88 -9.97
C ASN A 41 16.35 10.35 -9.53
N ILE A 42 16.30 9.06 -9.21
CA ILE A 42 15.14 8.40 -8.63
C ILE A 42 15.56 7.85 -7.27
N LYS A 43 14.86 8.23 -6.22
CA LYS A 43 15.08 7.74 -4.86
C LYS A 43 13.88 6.92 -4.45
N VAL A 44 14.12 5.65 -4.12
CA VAL A 44 13.12 4.72 -3.59
C VAL A 44 13.50 4.38 -2.16
N PHE A 45 12.54 4.48 -1.25
CA PHE A 45 12.75 4.19 0.17
C PHE A 45 11.47 3.69 0.84
N GLY A 46 11.62 3.01 1.98
CA GLY A 46 10.51 2.46 2.76
C GLY A 46 10.52 0.93 2.89
N LEU A 47 11.31 0.22 2.06
CA LEU A 47 11.53 -1.21 2.15
C LEU A 47 12.98 -1.53 2.57
N SER A 48 13.36 -2.82 2.54
CA SER A 48 14.76 -3.23 2.68
C SER A 48 15.62 -2.67 1.53
N VAL A 49 16.92 -2.59 1.73
CA VAL A 49 17.86 -2.04 0.73
C VAL A 49 17.72 -2.77 -0.61
N ASP A 50 17.67 -4.11 -0.57
CA ASP A 50 17.59 -4.95 -1.77
C ASP A 50 16.28 -4.72 -2.53
N LYS A 51 15.15 -4.62 -1.82
CA LYS A 51 13.84 -4.36 -2.42
C LYS A 51 13.72 -2.94 -2.98
N ASN A 52 14.27 -1.95 -2.29
CA ASN A 52 14.33 -0.59 -2.82
C ASN A 52 15.16 -0.54 -4.11
N LEU A 53 16.26 -1.29 -4.18
CA LEU A 53 17.11 -1.38 -5.38
C LEU A 53 16.39 -2.10 -6.53
N GLU A 54 15.68 -3.20 -6.25
CA GLU A 54 14.87 -3.92 -7.22
C GLU A 54 13.85 -2.97 -7.89
N ILE A 55 13.07 -2.25 -7.09
CA ILE A 55 12.09 -1.28 -7.58
C ILE A 55 12.75 -0.11 -8.32
N HIS A 56 13.88 0.38 -7.81
CA HIS A 56 14.66 1.42 -8.51
C HIS A 56 15.09 0.96 -9.91
N ASN A 57 15.55 -0.28 -10.05
CA ASN A 57 15.95 -0.83 -11.33
C ASN A 57 14.76 -0.98 -12.30
N ASP A 58 13.60 -1.38 -11.82
CA ASP A 58 12.38 -1.46 -12.62
C ASP A 58 11.91 -0.08 -13.12
N LEU A 59 12.27 0.99 -12.41
CA LEU A 59 11.99 2.36 -12.79
C LEU A 59 12.98 2.93 -13.83
N ASN A 60 13.92 2.13 -14.35
CA ASN A 60 14.91 2.60 -15.33
C ASN A 60 14.27 3.20 -16.60
N SER A 61 13.09 2.74 -17.00
CA SER A 61 12.35 3.28 -18.14
C SER A 61 11.89 4.73 -17.97
N ILE A 62 11.86 5.22 -16.72
CA ILE A 62 11.43 6.58 -16.37
C ILE A 62 12.60 7.57 -16.42
N PHE A 63 13.86 7.10 -16.36
CA PHE A 63 15.01 7.99 -16.49
C PHE A 63 14.98 8.74 -17.81
N TYR A 64 15.44 9.97 -17.76
CA TYR A 64 15.50 10.94 -18.87
C TYR A 64 14.15 11.36 -19.45
N GLN A 65 13.03 10.90 -18.89
CA GLN A 65 11.73 11.45 -19.21
C GLN A 65 11.55 12.85 -18.60
N ASN A 66 10.62 13.63 -19.16
CA ASN A 66 10.34 14.96 -18.63
C ASN A 66 9.53 14.85 -17.33
N ILE A 67 10.08 15.37 -16.22
CA ILE A 67 9.48 15.26 -14.88
C ILE A 67 8.07 15.89 -14.81
N PHE A 68 7.75 16.90 -15.63
CA PHE A 68 6.42 17.51 -15.66
C PHE A 68 5.40 16.64 -16.40
N LEU A 69 5.84 15.97 -17.47
CA LEU A 69 4.96 15.15 -18.31
C LEU A 69 4.74 13.74 -17.76
N LEU A 70 5.60 13.29 -16.86
CA LEU A 70 5.48 11.97 -16.27
C LEU A 70 4.14 11.82 -15.53
N GLY A 71 3.29 10.91 -16.01
CA GLY A 71 2.00 10.58 -15.43
C GLY A 71 2.13 9.58 -14.27
N LYS A 72 1.18 9.63 -13.33
CA LYS A 72 1.11 8.63 -12.26
C LYS A 72 0.88 7.22 -12.78
N GLU A 73 0.14 7.06 -13.87
CA GLU A 73 -0.21 5.75 -14.43
C GLU A 73 1.00 4.94 -14.87
N GLU A 74 2.03 5.60 -15.41
CA GLU A 74 3.25 4.93 -15.84
C GLU A 74 4.01 4.36 -14.65
N ILE A 75 4.11 5.13 -13.57
CA ILE A 75 4.73 4.67 -12.33
C ILE A 75 3.88 3.56 -11.69
N ASN A 76 2.54 3.72 -11.69
CA ASN A 76 1.61 2.72 -11.16
C ASN A 76 1.80 1.34 -11.81
N LYS A 77 1.98 1.30 -13.14
CA LYS A 77 2.20 0.05 -13.87
C LYS A 77 3.45 -0.70 -13.42
N ILE A 78 4.49 0.04 -13.01
CA ILE A 78 5.74 -0.55 -12.53
C ILE A 78 5.57 -1.00 -11.07
N ILE A 79 5.13 -0.10 -10.21
CA ILE A 79 5.02 -0.35 -8.76
C ILE A 79 4.02 -1.47 -8.44
N ASN A 80 2.91 -1.57 -9.18
CA ASN A 80 1.89 -2.62 -8.96
C ASN A 80 2.36 -4.04 -9.23
N LYS A 81 3.52 -4.24 -9.85
CA LYS A 81 4.15 -5.55 -10.00
C LYS A 81 4.70 -6.09 -8.67
N HIS A 82 4.98 -5.20 -7.72
CA HIS A 82 5.56 -5.55 -6.43
C HIS A 82 4.47 -5.74 -5.38
N ASN A 83 4.12 -6.99 -5.12
CA ASN A 83 3.04 -7.35 -4.20
C ASN A 83 3.29 -6.93 -2.73
N ILE A 84 4.55 -6.68 -2.36
CA ILE A 84 4.93 -6.22 -1.01
C ILE A 84 4.47 -4.78 -0.71
N ILE A 85 4.05 -4.03 -1.72
CA ILE A 85 3.68 -2.62 -1.57
C ILE A 85 2.21 -2.51 -1.18
N GLU A 86 1.95 -1.91 -0.01
CA GLU A 86 0.60 -1.52 0.44
C GLU A 86 0.18 -0.20 -0.19
N GLU A 87 0.98 0.81 0.05
CA GLU A 87 0.76 2.18 -0.41
C GLU A 87 2.09 2.79 -0.84
N TYR A 88 2.03 3.81 -1.67
CA TYR A 88 3.21 4.60 -2.02
C TYR A 88 2.85 6.05 -2.28
N ASN A 89 3.82 6.92 -2.08
CA ASN A 89 3.72 8.35 -2.33
C ASN A 89 4.82 8.80 -3.29
N ILE A 90 4.46 9.62 -4.27
CA ILE A 90 5.39 10.15 -5.27
C ILE A 90 5.54 11.65 -5.06
N LYS A 91 6.77 12.09 -4.83
CA LYS A 91 7.13 13.50 -4.71
C LYS A 91 8.13 13.88 -5.79
N LYS A 92 7.72 14.77 -6.69
CA LYS A 92 8.61 15.37 -7.69
C LYS A 92 9.39 16.52 -7.03
N THR A 93 10.71 16.40 -7.00
CA THR A 93 11.62 17.45 -6.52
C THR A 93 12.35 18.03 -7.72
N TYR A 94 11.95 19.21 -8.11
CA TYR A 94 12.51 19.89 -9.27
C TYR A 94 13.97 20.30 -9.04
N PRO A 95 14.81 20.32 -10.09
CA PRO A 95 14.41 20.15 -11.49
C PRO A 95 14.34 18.69 -11.98
N SER A 96 14.92 17.70 -11.29
CA SER A 96 15.23 16.41 -11.91
C SER A 96 15.12 15.18 -11.00
N THR A 97 14.58 15.30 -9.79
CA THR A 97 14.54 14.20 -8.82
C THR A 97 13.12 13.71 -8.58
N LEU A 98 12.92 12.39 -8.66
CA LEU A 98 11.71 11.68 -8.29
C LEU A 98 11.95 10.94 -6.98
N ASN A 99 11.17 11.23 -5.96
CA ASN A 99 11.20 10.51 -4.68
C ASN A 99 9.95 9.63 -4.60
N ILE A 100 10.14 8.35 -4.30
CA ILE A 100 9.07 7.35 -4.14
C ILE A 100 9.21 6.77 -2.75
N GLU A 101 8.26 7.11 -1.90
CA GLU A 101 8.16 6.60 -0.55
C GLU A 101 7.18 5.43 -0.54
N ILE A 102 7.62 4.27 -0.07
CA ILE A 102 6.85 3.04 -0.08
C ILE A 102 6.50 2.65 1.35
N LYS A 103 5.25 2.29 1.55
CA LYS A 103 4.75 1.66 2.77
C LYS A 103 4.55 0.18 2.49
N PRO A 104 5.29 -0.72 3.17
CA PRO A 104 5.14 -2.15 2.97
C PRO A 104 3.81 -2.69 3.51
N ALA A 105 3.29 -3.72 2.87
CA ALA A 105 2.18 -4.50 3.39
C ALA A 105 2.59 -5.22 4.67
N LYS A 106 1.70 -5.27 5.65
CA LYS A 106 1.88 -6.07 6.86
C LYS A 106 1.64 -7.54 6.51
N PHE A 107 2.50 -8.42 6.99
CA PHE A 107 2.30 -9.86 6.84
C PHE A 107 1.24 -10.34 7.82
N LEU A 108 0.18 -10.96 7.32
CA LEU A 108 -0.98 -11.35 8.11
C LEU A 108 -1.08 -12.86 8.32
N ALA A 109 -0.74 -13.66 7.31
CA ALA A 109 -0.87 -15.11 7.39
C ALA A 109 0.03 -15.84 6.38
N LYS A 110 0.35 -17.10 6.62
CA LYS A 110 1.07 -18.02 5.72
C LYS A 110 0.08 -18.90 4.98
N ILE A 111 0.36 -19.21 3.70
CA ILE A 111 -0.42 -20.17 2.94
C ILE A 111 0.02 -21.60 3.31
N SER A 112 -0.91 -22.47 3.71
CA SER A 112 -0.54 -23.79 4.24
C SER A 112 0.14 -24.72 3.24
N ASN A 113 -0.21 -24.62 1.96
CA ASN A 113 0.33 -25.49 0.90
C ASN A 113 1.59 -24.91 0.21
N HIS A 114 2.00 -23.69 0.60
CA HIS A 114 3.12 -22.96 0.01
C HIS A 114 3.83 -22.17 1.12
N ASN A 115 4.83 -22.80 1.75
CA ASN A 115 5.53 -22.20 2.90
C ASN A 115 6.21 -20.86 2.58
N ASP A 116 6.47 -20.60 1.29
CA ASP A 116 7.12 -19.37 0.82
C ASP A 116 6.14 -18.23 0.50
N LEU A 117 4.82 -18.49 0.64
CA LEU A 117 3.80 -17.50 0.34
C LEU A 117 3.16 -16.95 1.61
N ILE A 118 3.19 -15.63 1.72
CA ILE A 118 2.58 -14.86 2.80
C ILE A 118 1.47 -13.98 2.22
N VAL A 119 0.36 -13.87 2.92
CA VAL A 119 -0.71 -12.94 2.58
C VAL A 119 -0.44 -11.61 3.26
N GLY A 120 -0.32 -10.56 2.46
CA GLY A 120 -0.17 -9.19 2.94
C GLY A 120 -1.49 -8.53 3.34
N SER A 121 -1.40 -7.43 4.08
CA SER A 121 -2.55 -6.59 4.43
C SER A 121 -3.30 -6.05 3.21
N ASN A 122 -2.62 -5.94 2.07
CA ASN A 122 -3.20 -5.56 0.79
C ASN A 122 -3.93 -6.72 0.06
N GLY A 123 -4.02 -7.91 0.69
CA GLY A 123 -4.65 -9.10 0.11
C GLY A 123 -3.84 -9.80 -0.98
N LYS A 124 -2.62 -9.34 -1.27
CA LYS A 124 -1.76 -9.93 -2.28
C LYS A 124 -0.88 -11.02 -1.67
N LEU A 125 -0.51 -12.01 -2.50
CA LEU A 125 0.44 -13.05 -2.13
C LEU A 125 1.86 -12.52 -2.34
N ILE A 126 2.66 -12.55 -1.28
CA ILE A 126 4.04 -12.08 -1.25
C ILE A 126 4.93 -13.31 -1.13
N SER A 127 5.90 -13.46 -2.03
CA SER A 127 6.85 -14.58 -2.07
C SER A 127 8.25 -14.13 -1.66
N GLY A 128 9.03 -15.10 -1.14
CA GLY A 128 10.45 -14.88 -0.83
C GLY A 128 10.72 -14.02 0.40
N GLU A 129 9.69 -13.69 1.18
CA GLU A 129 9.84 -12.96 2.42
C GLU A 129 9.76 -13.90 3.62
N GLN A 130 10.55 -13.60 4.65
CA GLN A 130 10.47 -14.28 5.93
C GLN A 130 9.85 -13.34 6.97
N SER A 131 9.04 -13.91 7.85
CA SER A 131 8.49 -13.18 8.98
C SER A 131 9.03 -13.76 10.27
N ASP A 132 9.63 -12.91 11.10
CA ASP A 132 10.06 -13.26 12.46
C ASP A 132 8.85 -13.46 13.40
N LYS A 133 7.65 -13.06 12.95
CA LYS A 133 6.42 -13.22 13.73
C LYS A 133 5.78 -14.57 13.45
N ILE A 134 5.20 -15.16 14.47
CA ILE A 134 4.32 -16.32 14.34
C ILE A 134 3.04 -15.85 13.65
N LEU A 135 2.85 -16.28 12.40
CA LEU A 135 1.67 -15.96 11.61
C LEU A 135 0.73 -17.17 11.55
N PRO A 136 -0.59 -16.97 11.53
CA PRO A 136 -1.56 -18.05 11.32
C PRO A 136 -1.41 -18.63 9.92
N TYR A 137 -1.83 -19.90 9.77
CA TYR A 137 -1.92 -20.53 8.47
C TYR A 137 -3.31 -20.34 7.87
N ILE A 138 -3.36 -20.04 6.55
CA ILE A 138 -4.62 -20.04 5.79
C ILE A 138 -4.70 -21.28 4.94
N PHE A 139 -5.86 -21.93 5.01
CA PHE A 139 -6.24 -23.11 4.24
C PHE A 139 -7.40 -22.77 3.29
N GLY A 140 -7.41 -23.38 2.10
CA GLY A 140 -8.45 -23.19 1.11
C GLY A 140 -8.05 -22.23 -0.02
N LYS A 141 -8.85 -22.22 -1.09
CA LYS A 141 -8.63 -21.36 -2.27
C LYS A 141 -9.50 -20.12 -2.16
N PHE A 142 -8.92 -19.01 -1.83
CA PHE A 142 -9.58 -17.71 -1.75
C PHE A 142 -8.96 -16.75 -2.78
N ASN A 143 -9.65 -15.63 -3.04
CA ASN A 143 -9.13 -14.50 -3.80
C ASN A 143 -8.86 -13.30 -2.87
N SER A 144 -8.15 -12.30 -3.38
CA SER A 144 -7.80 -11.09 -2.63
C SER A 144 -9.03 -10.35 -2.09
N GLU A 145 -10.10 -10.27 -2.88
CA GLU A 145 -11.34 -9.58 -2.49
C GLU A 145 -11.97 -10.22 -1.24
N LYS A 146 -12.12 -11.55 -1.25
CA LYS A 146 -12.67 -12.30 -0.11
C LYS A 146 -11.79 -12.22 1.13
N PHE A 147 -10.47 -12.19 0.93
CA PHE A 147 -9.56 -12.00 2.04
C PHE A 147 -9.64 -10.58 2.63
N LEU A 148 -9.72 -9.55 1.79
CA LEU A 148 -9.86 -8.16 2.25
C LEU A 148 -11.18 -7.94 3.00
N GLU A 149 -12.29 -8.51 2.49
CA GLU A 149 -13.58 -8.51 3.19
C GLU A 149 -13.46 -9.18 4.58
N PHE A 150 -12.77 -10.32 4.65
CA PHE A 150 -12.55 -11.02 5.91
C PHE A 150 -11.64 -10.23 6.86
N ARG A 151 -10.56 -9.64 6.35
CA ARG A 151 -9.67 -8.74 7.13
C ARG A 151 -10.45 -7.60 7.76
N GLU A 152 -11.27 -6.91 6.97
CA GLU A 152 -12.11 -5.81 7.46
C GLU A 152 -13.04 -6.26 8.58
N ASN A 153 -13.67 -7.44 8.43
CA ASN A 153 -14.50 -8.01 9.48
C ASN A 153 -13.74 -8.31 10.77
N ILE A 154 -12.47 -8.74 10.68
CA ILE A 154 -11.60 -8.93 11.84
C ILE A 154 -11.27 -7.58 12.48
N GLU A 155 -10.90 -6.57 11.70
CA GLU A 155 -10.59 -5.21 12.18
C GLU A 155 -11.79 -4.54 12.88
N LEU A 156 -13.01 -4.85 12.45
CA LEU A 156 -14.27 -4.42 13.09
C LEU A 156 -14.66 -5.26 14.32
N SER A 157 -13.90 -6.30 14.62
CA SER A 157 -14.13 -7.16 15.78
C SER A 157 -13.13 -6.89 16.90
N LYS A 158 -13.18 -7.69 17.94
CA LYS A 158 -12.22 -7.66 19.06
C LYS A 158 -11.03 -8.59 18.86
N PHE A 159 -10.93 -9.26 17.71
CA PHE A 159 -9.82 -10.14 17.37
C PHE A 159 -8.79 -9.43 16.48
N ASN A 160 -7.57 -9.95 16.52
CA ASN A 160 -6.50 -9.63 15.58
C ASN A 160 -6.01 -10.93 14.92
N PHE A 161 -5.30 -10.84 13.79
CA PHE A 161 -4.73 -12.03 13.14
C PHE A 161 -3.76 -12.81 14.03
N VAL A 162 -3.07 -12.16 14.95
CA VAL A 162 -2.16 -12.80 15.91
C VAL A 162 -2.87 -13.71 16.92
N ASP A 163 -4.18 -13.54 17.11
CA ASP A 163 -4.98 -14.35 18.00
C ASP A 163 -5.35 -15.71 17.36
N PHE A 164 -5.02 -15.89 16.08
CA PHE A 164 -5.36 -17.09 15.32
C PHE A 164 -4.14 -17.97 15.09
N LYS A 165 -4.39 -19.29 15.13
CA LYS A 165 -3.46 -20.34 14.74
C LYS A 165 -3.68 -20.76 13.29
N ALA A 166 -4.96 -20.82 12.88
CA ALA A 166 -5.33 -21.22 11.54
C ALA A 166 -6.67 -20.58 11.12
N VAL A 167 -6.81 -20.36 9.82
CA VAL A 167 -7.99 -19.82 9.17
C VAL A 167 -8.33 -20.72 7.99
N TYR A 168 -9.59 -21.12 7.86
CA TYR A 168 -10.07 -22.00 6.79
C TYR A 168 -11.09 -21.28 5.93
N PHE A 169 -10.83 -21.20 4.65
CA PHE A 169 -11.79 -20.69 3.67
C PHE A 169 -12.49 -21.86 2.95
N PHE A 170 -13.80 -21.77 2.85
CA PHE A 170 -14.63 -22.78 2.20
C PHE A 170 -15.25 -22.28 0.90
N PRO A 171 -15.55 -23.18 -0.08
CA PRO A 171 -16.20 -22.79 -1.32
C PRO A 171 -17.57 -22.09 -1.13
N SER A 172 -18.19 -22.24 0.04
CA SER A 172 -19.43 -21.55 0.43
C SER A 172 -19.20 -20.10 0.89
N ASN A 173 -18.07 -19.46 0.55
CA ASN A 173 -17.65 -18.11 0.96
C ASN A 173 -17.63 -17.90 2.48
N ARG A 174 -17.41 -18.97 3.23
CA ARG A 174 -17.38 -18.96 4.68
C ARG A 174 -15.97 -19.14 5.19
N TRP A 175 -15.70 -18.49 6.30
CA TRP A 175 -14.46 -18.63 7.06
C TRP A 175 -14.70 -19.32 8.39
N ASP A 176 -13.82 -20.27 8.73
CA ASP A 176 -13.73 -20.83 10.07
C ASP A 176 -12.34 -20.49 10.64
N ILE A 177 -12.24 -20.28 11.93
CA ILE A 177 -11.02 -19.83 12.60
C ILE A 177 -10.68 -20.79 13.73
N VAL A 178 -9.40 -21.11 13.87
CA VAL A 178 -8.86 -21.73 15.08
C VAL A 178 -8.03 -20.67 15.81
N THR A 179 -8.41 -20.37 17.04
CA THR A 179 -7.67 -19.43 17.89
C THR A 179 -6.34 -20.02 18.37
N ALA A 180 -5.45 -19.17 18.93
CA ALA A 180 -4.22 -19.64 19.57
C ALA A 180 -4.47 -20.66 20.68
N ASP A 181 -5.60 -20.53 21.40
CA ASP A 181 -6.04 -21.46 22.45
C ASP A 181 -6.75 -22.71 21.93
N ASN A 182 -6.67 -23.00 20.62
CA ASN A 182 -7.28 -24.13 19.92
C ASN A 182 -8.83 -24.16 19.97
N VAL A 183 -9.50 -23.03 20.11
CA VAL A 183 -10.95 -22.92 19.98
C VAL A 183 -11.32 -22.77 18.50
N LEU A 184 -12.15 -23.68 17.97
CA LEU A 184 -12.68 -23.61 16.61
C LEU A 184 -13.94 -22.74 16.58
N ILE A 185 -13.88 -21.63 15.86
CA ILE A 185 -15.00 -20.71 15.60
C ILE A 185 -15.50 -20.93 14.18
N LYS A 186 -16.74 -21.40 14.03
CA LYS A 186 -17.39 -21.56 12.72
C LYS A 186 -18.26 -20.35 12.45
N LEU A 187 -17.91 -19.60 11.40
CA LEU A 187 -18.54 -18.31 11.08
C LEU A 187 -19.64 -18.48 10.01
N PRO A 188 -20.66 -17.63 10.02
CA PRO A 188 -21.60 -17.51 8.91
C PRO A 188 -20.95 -16.79 7.71
N GLU A 189 -21.56 -16.91 6.53
CA GLU A 189 -21.15 -16.14 5.34
C GLU A 189 -21.33 -14.62 5.53
N LYS A 190 -22.40 -14.21 6.21
CA LYS A 190 -22.74 -12.81 6.45
C LYS A 190 -22.67 -12.44 7.93
N SER A 191 -22.46 -11.15 8.22
CA SER A 191 -22.37 -10.62 9.60
C SER A 191 -21.20 -11.23 10.40
N VAL A 192 -20.07 -11.43 9.73
CA VAL A 192 -18.87 -12.07 10.31
C VAL A 192 -18.35 -11.29 11.51
N SER A 193 -18.24 -9.98 11.46
CA SER A 193 -17.76 -9.13 12.58
C SER A 193 -18.61 -9.23 13.83
N LYS A 194 -19.95 -9.29 13.67
CA LYS A 194 -20.88 -9.51 14.79
C LYS A 194 -20.68 -10.90 15.42
N SER A 195 -20.53 -11.91 14.58
CA SER A 195 -20.29 -13.28 15.04
C SER A 195 -18.95 -13.42 15.77
N LEU A 196 -17.90 -12.76 15.28
CA LEU A 196 -16.61 -12.68 15.96
C LEU A 196 -16.73 -12.03 17.34
N ASN A 197 -17.48 -10.93 17.46
CA ASN A 197 -17.70 -10.28 18.75
C ASN A 197 -18.50 -11.16 19.73
N ILE A 198 -19.42 -11.99 19.23
CA ILE A 198 -20.13 -12.99 20.05
C ILE A 198 -19.13 -14.07 20.51
N ALA A 199 -18.34 -14.63 19.58
CA ALA A 199 -17.32 -15.62 19.90
C ALA A 199 -16.33 -15.12 20.95
N HIS A 200 -15.87 -13.88 20.82
CA HIS A 200 -14.96 -13.25 21.79
C HIS A 200 -15.58 -13.19 23.20
N LYS A 201 -16.86 -12.78 23.31
CA LYS A 201 -17.58 -12.76 24.60
C LYS A 201 -17.69 -14.16 25.23
N ILE A 202 -17.86 -15.20 24.40
CA ILE A 202 -17.96 -16.58 24.87
C ILE A 202 -16.61 -17.06 25.38
N ILE A 203 -15.54 -16.84 24.62
CA ILE A 203 -14.17 -17.26 24.98
C ILE A 203 -13.70 -16.58 26.26
N THR A 204 -14.05 -15.30 26.46
CA THR A 204 -13.68 -14.54 27.66
C THR A 204 -14.55 -14.86 28.88
N ASN A 205 -15.64 -15.61 28.72
CA ASN A 205 -16.51 -16.00 29.82
C ASN A 205 -16.01 -17.32 30.45
N THR A 206 -15.70 -17.26 31.74
CA THR A 206 -15.19 -18.41 32.52
C THR A 206 -16.08 -19.63 32.50
N GLN A 207 -17.39 -19.49 32.31
CA GLN A 207 -18.36 -20.59 32.23
C GLN A 207 -18.13 -21.52 31.03
N PHE A 208 -17.47 -21.02 29.97
CA PHE A 208 -17.21 -21.78 28.73
C PHE A 208 -15.75 -22.19 28.56
N LYS A 209 -14.91 -22.07 29.59
CA LYS A 209 -13.46 -22.26 29.53
C LYS A 209 -13.01 -23.66 28.98
N ASN A 210 -13.86 -24.68 29.09
CA ASN A 210 -13.55 -26.04 28.61
C ASN A 210 -14.20 -26.35 27.25
N LYS A 211 -14.67 -25.35 26.51
CA LYS A 211 -15.36 -25.55 25.24
C LYS A 211 -14.43 -25.23 24.08
N ASN A 212 -14.34 -26.14 23.13
CA ASN A 212 -13.39 -26.08 22.04
C ASN A 212 -14.04 -25.72 20.68
N VAL A 213 -15.38 -25.68 20.61
CA VAL A 213 -16.10 -25.37 19.37
C VAL A 213 -17.22 -24.37 19.64
N ILE A 214 -17.20 -23.29 18.87
CA ILE A 214 -18.25 -22.26 18.85
C ILE A 214 -18.80 -22.21 17.43
N ASP A 215 -20.02 -22.66 17.21
CA ASP A 215 -20.65 -22.67 15.90
C ASP A 215 -21.73 -21.58 15.82
N LEU A 216 -21.48 -20.60 14.95
CA LEU A 216 -22.30 -19.40 14.73
C LEU A 216 -22.88 -19.36 13.32
N ARG A 217 -22.85 -20.45 12.57
CA ARG A 217 -23.26 -20.53 11.17
C ARG A 217 -24.76 -20.26 10.97
N ILE A 218 -25.57 -20.68 11.93
CA ILE A 218 -27.02 -20.53 11.84
C ILE A 218 -27.45 -19.27 12.56
N LYS A 219 -28.18 -18.40 11.86
CA LYS A 219 -28.69 -17.16 12.42
C LYS A 219 -29.51 -17.43 13.69
N ASN A 220 -29.25 -16.69 14.75
CA ASN A 220 -29.92 -16.78 16.06
C ASN A 220 -29.73 -18.14 16.79
N HIS A 221 -28.83 -18.99 16.33
CA HIS A 221 -28.48 -20.23 17.02
C HIS A 221 -26.98 -20.22 17.37
N LEU A 222 -26.70 -20.64 18.58
CA LEU A 222 -25.34 -20.76 19.10
C LEU A 222 -25.15 -22.19 19.60
N ILE A 223 -24.17 -22.89 19.04
CA ILE A 223 -23.80 -24.25 19.49
C ILE A 223 -22.40 -24.14 20.09
N ILE A 224 -22.25 -24.57 21.33
CA ILE A 224 -20.99 -24.61 22.07
C ILE A 224 -20.73 -26.03 22.48
N LYS A 225 -19.56 -26.59 22.14
CA LYS A 225 -19.15 -27.95 22.47
C LYS A 225 -17.79 -27.96 23.15
#